data_aa321e8750a7b50541207af4bbde4a64
#
_entry.id   aa321e8750a7b50541207af4bbde4a64
#
_cell.length_a   1.000
_cell.length_b   1.000
_cell.length_c   1.000
_cell.angle_alpha   90.00
_cell.angle_beta   90.00
_cell.angle_gamma   90.00
#
_symmetry.space_group_name_H-M   'P 1'
#
loop_
_entity.id
_entity.type
_entity.pdbx_description
1 polymer ?
#
loop_
_entity_poly.entity_id
_entity_poly.type
_entity_poly.pdbx_seq_one_letter_code
_entity_poly.pdbx_strand_id
1 'polypeptide(L)'
;MRALTKALVSVTAAVGIAASGLATAGTAMAAPASAQQQAASAEVGTLAVVNLGLDTAHAKSWQCYLRTVGAEYSPGTIDGELGTDSWKAAQRLFRDLDYYDDSIDGIVGPNTIMGLQSFLNWIGQYTGDDYNLDVDGIAGPATKAAFWDFARTDRC
;
A
#
# COMPACT_ATOMS: atom_id res chain seq x y z
N MET A 1 9.66 -24.60 -40.64
CA MET A 1 9.37 -23.44 -41.46
C MET A 1 7.88 -23.14 -41.37
N ARG A 2 7.45 -22.24 -40.50
CA ARG A 2 6.12 -21.63 -40.53
C ARG A 2 6.26 -20.21 -40.00
N ALA A 3 6.10 -19.24 -40.90
CA ALA A 3 6.13 -17.80 -40.62
C ALA A 3 4.81 -17.38 -39.95
N LEU A 4 4.90 -16.62 -38.87
CA LEU A 4 3.77 -15.97 -38.23
C LEU A 4 3.83 -14.48 -38.54
N THR A 5 2.86 -14.03 -39.32
CA THR A 5 2.64 -12.68 -39.77
C THR A 5 2.14 -11.80 -38.63
N LYS A 6 2.85 -10.69 -38.34
CA LYS A 6 2.39 -9.64 -37.40
C LYS A 6 1.42 -8.72 -38.13
N ALA A 7 0.19 -8.61 -37.60
CA ALA A 7 -0.78 -7.60 -38.06
C ALA A 7 -0.64 -6.34 -37.19
N LEU A 8 -0.30 -5.22 -37.85
CA LEU A 8 -0.31 -3.87 -37.26
C LEU A 8 -1.73 -3.30 -37.49
N VAL A 9 -2.41 -2.96 -36.41
CA VAL A 9 -3.66 -2.19 -36.47
C VAL A 9 -3.35 -0.74 -36.11
N SER A 10 -3.39 0.12 -37.11
CA SER A 10 -3.30 1.58 -36.96
C SER A 10 -4.71 2.13 -36.75
N VAL A 11 -4.95 2.81 -35.61
CA VAL A 11 -6.17 3.60 -35.40
C VAL A 11 -5.86 5.06 -35.57
N THR A 12 -6.34 5.63 -36.68
CA THR A 12 -6.33 7.06 -36.95
C THR A 12 -7.49 7.76 -36.26
N ALA A 13 -7.20 8.74 -35.42
CA ALA A 13 -8.19 9.62 -34.80
C ALA A 13 -8.51 10.77 -35.76
N ALA A 14 -9.77 10.92 -36.17
CA ALA A 14 -10.27 12.06 -36.88
C ALA A 14 -10.88 13.08 -35.91
N VAL A 15 -10.35 14.29 -35.94
CA VAL A 15 -10.90 15.48 -35.24
C VAL A 15 -12.00 16.08 -36.12
N GLY A 16 -13.21 16.18 -35.57
CA GLY A 16 -14.32 16.90 -36.20
C GLY A 16 -14.89 17.93 -35.22
N ILE A 17 -14.66 19.21 -35.54
CA ILE A 17 -15.30 20.37 -34.88
C ILE A 17 -16.52 20.77 -35.70
N ALA A 18 -17.70 20.83 -35.10
CA ALA A 18 -18.81 21.61 -35.63
C ALA A 18 -19.67 22.14 -34.46
N ALA A 19 -19.88 23.43 -34.50
CA ALA A 19 -20.58 24.26 -33.53
C ALA A 19 -22.08 24.33 -33.78
N SER A 20 -22.79 24.76 -32.77
CA SER A 20 -24.08 25.48 -32.70
C SER A 20 -25.36 24.68 -32.38
N GLY A 21 -26.02 25.10 -31.30
CA GLY A 21 -27.45 25.17 -31.25
C GLY A 21 -28.19 24.77 -29.97
N LEU A 22 -28.54 25.77 -29.16
CA LEU A 22 -29.73 25.93 -28.28
C LEU A 22 -30.17 24.87 -27.26
N ALA A 23 -30.36 25.45 -26.09
CA ALA A 23 -30.97 25.03 -24.85
C ALA A 23 -32.23 24.13 -24.91
N THR A 24 -32.23 23.10 -24.11
CA THR A 24 -33.43 22.62 -23.39
C THR A 24 -33.00 22.15 -21.99
N ALA A 25 -33.67 22.69 -20.98
CA ALA A 25 -33.50 22.27 -19.59
C ALA A 25 -34.03 20.84 -19.42
N GLY A 26 -33.12 19.89 -19.18
CA GLY A 26 -33.41 18.54 -18.79
C GLY A 26 -32.79 18.27 -17.42
N THR A 27 -33.60 17.91 -16.46
CA THR A 27 -33.21 17.51 -15.11
C THR A 27 -32.19 16.36 -15.20
N ALA A 28 -30.92 16.67 -14.94
CA ALA A 28 -29.88 15.66 -14.82
C ALA A 28 -30.05 14.94 -13.47
N MET A 29 -30.55 13.72 -13.52
CA MET A 29 -30.38 12.75 -12.46
C MET A 29 -28.87 12.53 -12.26
N ALA A 30 -28.35 12.91 -11.12
CA ALA A 30 -26.99 12.62 -10.71
C ALA A 30 -26.84 11.11 -10.54
N ALA A 31 -26.13 10.46 -11.47
CA ALA A 31 -25.64 9.11 -11.27
C ALA A 31 -24.55 9.13 -10.17
N PRO A 32 -24.52 8.13 -9.27
CA PRO A 32 -23.49 8.09 -8.24
C PRO A 32 -22.11 7.89 -8.88
N ALA A 33 -21.21 8.84 -8.64
CA ALA A 33 -19.79 8.71 -8.96
C ALA A 33 -19.18 7.68 -8.01
N SER A 34 -19.22 6.44 -8.39
CA SER A 34 -18.62 5.34 -7.65
C SER A 34 -17.45 4.75 -8.44
N ALA A 35 -16.31 4.65 -7.77
CA ALA A 35 -15.27 3.66 -7.99
C ALA A 35 -14.29 3.83 -9.16
N GLN A 36 -13.86 5.03 -9.52
CA GLN A 36 -12.78 5.20 -10.52
C GLN A 36 -11.71 6.22 -10.14
N GLN A 37 -11.46 6.44 -8.86
CA GLN A 37 -10.49 7.45 -8.40
C GLN A 37 -9.33 6.88 -7.58
N GLN A 38 -8.95 5.62 -7.82
CA GLN A 38 -7.82 5.00 -7.13
C GLN A 38 -6.66 4.60 -8.06
N ALA A 39 -6.69 5.01 -9.33
CA ALA A 39 -5.68 4.62 -10.31
C ALA A 39 -4.89 5.79 -10.93
N ALA A 40 -4.83 6.95 -10.27
CA ALA A 40 -4.09 8.09 -10.82
C ALA A 40 -3.40 8.90 -9.72
N SER A 41 -2.38 8.33 -9.08
CA SER A 41 -1.41 9.09 -8.29
C SER A 41 -0.05 8.38 -8.27
N ALA A 42 0.46 8.05 -9.45
CA ALA A 42 1.86 7.75 -9.64
C ALA A 42 2.53 9.01 -10.19
N GLU A 43 2.62 10.05 -9.36
CA GLU A 43 3.44 11.22 -9.68
C GLU A 43 4.11 11.79 -8.44
N VAL A 44 5.44 11.71 -8.51
CA VAL A 44 6.45 12.51 -7.81
C VAL A 44 6.28 12.65 -6.28
N GLY A 45 6.72 11.70 -5.55
CA GLY A 45 7.70 11.67 -4.51
C GLY A 45 7.81 12.75 -3.47
N THR A 46 6.78 13.22 -2.85
CA THR A 46 6.87 13.48 -1.42
C THR A 46 6.68 12.13 -0.74
N LEU A 47 7.68 11.71 0.02
CA LEU A 47 7.70 10.46 0.77
C LEU A 47 6.45 10.39 1.65
N ALA A 48 5.39 9.78 1.15
CA ALA A 48 4.13 9.75 1.85
C ALA A 48 4.30 8.98 3.16
N VAL A 49 3.99 9.64 4.28
CA VAL A 49 3.90 8.97 5.58
C VAL A 49 2.63 8.12 5.60
N VAL A 50 2.77 6.82 5.78
CA VAL A 50 1.67 5.86 5.78
C VAL A 50 1.67 5.09 7.10
N ASN A 51 1.06 5.66 8.12
CA ASN A 51 1.03 5.05 9.47
C ASN A 51 -0.02 3.95 9.64
N LEU A 52 -0.87 3.69 8.65
CA LEU A 52 -1.95 2.67 8.70
C LEU A 52 -2.84 2.75 9.96
N GLY A 53 -3.04 3.96 10.46
CA GLY A 53 -3.86 4.21 11.65
C GLY A 53 -3.08 4.26 12.97
N LEU A 54 -1.79 3.97 12.98
CA LEU A 54 -0.96 4.16 14.17
C LEU A 54 -0.83 5.65 14.51
N ASP A 55 -0.88 5.98 15.79
CA ASP A 55 -0.43 7.28 16.28
C ASP A 55 1.11 7.34 16.33
N THR A 56 1.65 8.50 16.67
CA THR A 56 3.10 8.72 16.75
C THR A 56 3.81 7.77 17.71
N ALA A 57 3.19 7.42 18.84
CA ALA A 57 3.80 6.55 19.83
C ALA A 57 3.88 5.10 19.31
N HIS A 58 2.80 4.57 18.76
CA HIS A 58 2.77 3.24 18.16
C HIS A 58 3.67 3.15 16.91
N ALA A 59 3.69 4.18 16.07
CA ALA A 59 4.59 4.22 14.92
C ALA A 59 6.07 4.22 15.34
N LYS A 60 6.44 4.94 16.40
CA LYS A 60 7.79 4.86 17.01
C LYS A 60 8.09 3.46 17.53
N SER A 61 7.16 2.83 18.22
CA SER A 61 7.33 1.46 18.71
C SER A 61 7.58 0.47 17.58
N TRP A 62 6.86 0.59 16.45
CA TRP A 62 7.13 -0.21 15.26
C TRP A 62 8.54 0.07 14.69
N GLN A 63 8.95 1.33 14.55
CA GLN A 63 10.30 1.69 14.09
C GLN A 63 11.37 1.12 15.05
N CYS A 64 11.16 1.18 16.37
CA CYS A 64 12.05 0.57 17.36
C CYS A 64 12.13 -0.94 17.20
N TYR A 65 11.01 -1.61 16.99
CA TYR A 65 10.98 -3.04 16.72
C TYR A 65 11.86 -3.39 15.52
N LEU A 66 11.66 -2.75 14.38
CA LEU A 66 12.47 -2.98 13.17
C LEU A 66 13.97 -2.83 13.46
N ARG A 67 14.38 -1.78 14.17
CA ARG A 67 15.78 -1.55 14.53
C ARG A 67 16.34 -2.60 15.49
N THR A 68 15.51 -3.17 16.37
CA THR A 68 15.96 -4.17 17.36
C THR A 68 16.08 -5.57 16.78
N VAL A 69 15.31 -5.92 15.72
CA VAL A 69 15.40 -7.25 15.11
C VAL A 69 16.62 -7.42 14.20
N GLY A 70 17.20 -6.33 13.69
CA GLY A 70 18.46 -6.38 12.95
C GLY A 70 18.87 -5.03 12.38
N ALA A 71 20.18 -4.81 12.23
CA ALA A 71 20.71 -3.57 11.67
C ALA A 71 20.28 -3.34 10.21
N GLU A 72 20.04 -4.41 9.46
CA GLU A 72 19.56 -4.42 8.08
C GLU A 72 18.13 -3.91 7.95
N TYR A 73 17.35 -3.95 9.04
CA TYR A 73 15.98 -3.42 9.10
C TYR A 73 15.91 -2.02 9.71
N SER A 74 16.99 -1.26 9.62
CA SER A 74 17.01 0.11 10.14
C SER A 74 15.96 0.98 9.45
N PRO A 75 14.98 1.53 10.18
CA PRO A 75 13.90 2.34 9.63
C PRO A 75 14.29 3.82 9.42
N GLY A 76 15.56 4.16 9.64
CA GLY A 76 16.02 5.55 9.72
C GLY A 76 15.74 6.18 11.09
N THR A 77 15.24 7.40 11.10
CA THR A 77 14.88 8.14 12.32
C THR A 77 13.66 7.51 13.00
N ILE A 78 13.67 7.45 14.33
CA ILE A 78 12.51 7.04 15.11
C ILE A 78 11.69 8.28 15.44
N ASP A 79 10.87 8.72 14.50
CA ASP A 79 10.08 9.96 14.57
C ASP A 79 8.57 9.71 14.71
N GLY A 80 8.13 8.46 14.44
CA GLY A 80 6.72 8.10 14.43
C GLY A 80 6.03 8.43 13.11
N GLU A 81 6.84 8.69 12.06
CA GLU A 81 6.38 8.87 10.70
C GLU A 81 6.88 7.68 9.86
N LEU A 82 5.97 6.78 9.51
CA LEU A 82 6.32 5.61 8.70
C LEU A 82 6.44 6.02 7.23
N GLY A 83 7.57 6.64 6.91
CA GLY A 83 7.95 7.03 5.56
C GLY A 83 8.61 5.88 4.79
N THR A 84 9.20 6.22 3.64
CA THR A 84 9.84 5.26 2.73
C THR A 84 10.89 4.39 3.41
N ASP A 85 11.75 4.95 4.27
CA ASP A 85 12.81 4.17 4.92
C ASP A 85 12.25 3.16 5.92
N SER A 86 11.22 3.54 6.68
CA SER A 86 10.52 2.64 7.59
C SER A 86 9.86 1.47 6.83
N TRP A 87 9.24 1.76 5.68
CA TRP A 87 8.61 0.71 4.89
C TRP A 87 9.62 -0.14 4.12
N LYS A 88 10.74 0.41 3.64
CA LYS A 88 11.84 -0.40 3.11
C LYS A 88 12.41 -1.35 4.15
N ALA A 89 12.54 -0.91 5.39
CA ALA A 89 12.97 -1.76 6.49
C ALA A 89 11.97 -2.91 6.74
N ALA A 90 10.67 -2.59 6.77
CA ALA A 90 9.61 -3.59 6.90
C ALA A 90 9.60 -4.59 5.72
N GLN A 91 9.70 -4.10 4.47
CA GLN A 91 9.76 -4.95 3.28
C GLN A 91 10.96 -5.92 3.32
N ARG A 92 12.15 -5.48 3.80
CA ARG A 92 13.30 -6.38 3.99
C ARG A 92 12.98 -7.47 5.02
N LEU A 93 12.44 -7.08 6.17
CA LEU A 93 12.02 -8.05 7.20
C LEU A 93 11.02 -9.07 6.65
N PHE A 94 10.00 -8.59 5.93
CA PHE A 94 8.98 -9.48 5.33
C PHE A 94 9.60 -10.40 4.27
N ARG A 95 10.58 -9.92 3.50
CA ARG A 95 11.30 -10.74 2.52
C ARG A 95 12.11 -11.84 3.19
N ASP A 96 12.83 -11.53 4.25
CA ASP A 96 13.67 -12.50 4.95
C ASP A 96 12.85 -13.55 5.71
N LEU A 97 11.56 -13.27 5.92
CA LEU A 97 10.55 -14.21 6.42
C LEU A 97 9.77 -14.94 5.32
N ASP A 98 10.12 -14.77 4.05
CA ASP A 98 9.43 -15.31 2.87
C ASP A 98 7.97 -14.83 2.72
N TYR A 99 7.64 -13.63 3.24
CA TYR A 99 6.31 -13.01 3.14
C TYR A 99 6.23 -11.89 2.11
N TYR A 100 7.35 -11.58 1.41
CA TYR A 100 7.42 -10.51 0.42
C TYR A 100 8.47 -10.81 -0.65
N ASP A 101 8.07 -10.80 -1.92
CA ASP A 101 8.93 -11.13 -3.06
C ASP A 101 9.08 -9.99 -4.10
N ASP A 102 8.50 -8.81 -3.81
CA ASP A 102 8.53 -7.64 -4.69
C ASP A 102 9.71 -6.70 -4.39
N SER A 103 9.80 -5.57 -5.06
CA SER A 103 10.86 -4.57 -4.93
C SER A 103 10.88 -3.92 -3.54
N ILE A 104 12.08 -3.70 -2.97
CA ILE A 104 12.24 -2.92 -1.73
C ILE A 104 12.22 -1.43 -2.09
N ASP A 105 11.04 -0.88 -2.29
CA ASP A 105 10.82 0.50 -2.75
C ASP A 105 10.26 1.43 -1.66
N GLY A 106 9.73 0.85 -0.57
CA GLY A 106 9.09 1.58 0.52
C GLY A 106 7.67 2.04 0.19
N ILE A 107 7.08 1.55 -0.89
CA ILE A 107 5.70 1.83 -1.27
C ILE A 107 4.76 0.86 -0.54
N VAL A 108 3.72 1.41 0.07
CA VAL A 108 2.71 0.60 0.80
C VAL A 108 1.60 0.20 -0.17
N GLY A 109 1.92 -0.77 -1.02
CA GLY A 109 0.97 -1.38 -1.95
C GLY A 109 0.38 -2.70 -1.41
N PRO A 110 -0.49 -3.37 -2.19
CA PRO A 110 -1.10 -4.63 -1.79
C PRO A 110 -0.09 -5.70 -1.35
N ASN A 111 1.04 -5.86 -2.06
CA ASN A 111 2.07 -6.84 -1.71
C ASN A 111 2.72 -6.51 -0.35
N THR A 112 2.98 -5.24 -0.06
CA THR A 112 3.50 -4.81 1.25
C THR A 112 2.48 -5.08 2.36
N ILE A 113 1.18 -4.87 2.10
CA ILE A 113 0.13 -5.19 3.07
C ILE A 113 -0.01 -6.70 3.28
N MET A 114 0.09 -7.53 2.23
CA MET A 114 0.12 -9.00 2.39
C MET A 114 1.31 -9.45 3.24
N GLY A 115 2.49 -8.85 3.04
CA GLY A 115 3.66 -9.09 3.88
C GLY A 115 3.41 -8.73 5.35
N LEU A 116 2.79 -7.58 5.61
CA LEU A 116 2.41 -7.16 6.96
C LEU A 116 1.38 -8.11 7.60
N GLN A 117 0.35 -8.52 6.87
CA GLN A 117 -0.69 -9.45 7.35
C GLN A 117 -0.08 -10.81 7.69
N SER A 118 0.77 -11.34 6.83
CA SER A 118 1.49 -12.60 7.07
C SER A 118 2.41 -12.51 8.29
N PHE A 119 3.15 -11.40 8.40
CA PHE A 119 4.00 -11.12 9.56
C PHE A 119 3.19 -11.06 10.85
N LEU A 120 2.06 -10.33 10.87
CA LEU A 120 1.20 -10.21 12.05
C LEU A 120 0.62 -11.57 12.46
N ASN A 121 0.13 -12.37 11.51
CA ASN A 121 -0.34 -13.73 11.79
C ASN A 121 0.76 -14.62 12.36
N TRP A 122 1.98 -14.53 11.81
CA TRP A 122 3.12 -15.31 12.28
C TRP A 122 3.53 -14.88 13.70
N ILE A 123 3.75 -13.60 13.93
CA ILE A 123 4.25 -13.11 15.24
C ILE A 123 3.19 -13.27 16.34
N GLY A 124 1.91 -13.18 16.00
CA GLY A 124 0.80 -13.37 16.95
C GLY A 124 0.81 -14.73 17.61
N GLN A 125 1.24 -15.78 16.89
CA GLN A 125 1.38 -17.12 17.43
C GLN A 125 2.40 -17.21 18.57
N TYR A 126 3.41 -16.34 18.57
CA TYR A 126 4.45 -16.28 19.62
C TYR A 126 4.13 -15.31 20.75
N THR A 127 3.31 -14.29 20.49
CA THR A 127 2.91 -13.29 21.48
C THR A 127 1.63 -13.70 22.23
N GLY A 128 0.92 -14.70 21.73
CA GLY A 128 -0.37 -15.14 22.26
C GLY A 128 -1.55 -14.31 21.75
N ASP A 129 -1.30 -13.47 20.76
CA ASP A 129 -2.30 -12.65 20.07
C ASP A 129 -2.64 -13.34 18.74
N ASP A 130 -3.68 -14.13 18.69
CA ASP A 130 -4.10 -14.84 17.47
C ASP A 130 -4.86 -13.89 16.54
N TYR A 131 -4.13 -13.18 15.66
CA TYR A 131 -4.74 -12.17 14.79
C TYR A 131 -5.59 -12.77 13.66
N ASN A 132 -5.22 -13.92 13.13
CA ASN A 132 -5.93 -14.66 12.09
C ASN A 132 -6.48 -13.78 10.94
N LEU A 133 -5.60 -12.92 10.39
CA LEU A 133 -5.94 -11.99 9.30
C LEU A 133 -6.03 -12.73 7.96
N ASP A 134 -6.99 -12.32 7.12
CA ASP A 134 -6.97 -12.65 5.70
C ASP A 134 -5.77 -11.96 5.03
N VAL A 135 -4.95 -12.72 4.30
CA VAL A 135 -3.79 -12.18 3.56
C VAL A 135 -4.26 -11.75 2.18
N ASP A 136 -4.98 -10.64 2.14
CA ASP A 136 -5.69 -10.13 0.95
C ASP A 136 -5.06 -8.84 0.36
N GLY A 137 -4.05 -8.27 1.04
CA GLY A 137 -3.40 -7.03 0.62
C GLY A 137 -4.23 -5.76 0.89
N ILE A 138 -5.28 -5.86 1.69
CA ILE A 138 -6.15 -4.73 2.04
C ILE A 138 -5.89 -4.33 3.50
N ALA A 139 -5.43 -3.10 3.72
CA ALA A 139 -5.27 -2.54 5.07
C ALA A 139 -6.64 -2.17 5.67
N GLY A 140 -7.48 -3.17 5.89
CA GLY A 140 -8.80 -3.04 6.48
C GLY A 140 -8.77 -2.79 7.99
N PRO A 141 -9.96 -2.68 8.63
CA PRO A 141 -10.05 -2.46 10.08
C PRO A 141 -9.34 -3.54 10.90
N ALA A 142 -9.46 -4.82 10.52
CA ALA A 142 -8.81 -5.94 11.21
C ALA A 142 -7.28 -5.83 11.13
N THR A 143 -6.72 -5.60 9.95
CA THR A 143 -5.27 -5.41 9.75
C THR A 143 -4.75 -4.22 10.57
N LYS A 144 -5.47 -3.10 10.56
CA LYS A 144 -5.08 -1.91 11.35
C LYS A 144 -5.15 -2.14 12.84
N ALA A 145 -6.16 -2.85 13.33
CA ALA A 145 -6.29 -3.20 14.75
C ALA A 145 -5.17 -4.14 15.21
N ALA A 146 -4.85 -5.17 14.43
CA ALA A 146 -3.76 -6.07 14.72
C ALA A 146 -2.40 -5.35 14.71
N PHE A 147 -2.18 -4.45 13.73
CA PHE A 147 -0.95 -3.67 13.65
C PHE A 147 -0.82 -2.69 14.83
N TRP A 148 -1.92 -2.05 15.23
CA TRP A 148 -1.97 -1.22 16.43
C TRP A 148 -1.61 -2.01 17.69
N ASP A 149 -2.23 -3.15 17.88
CA ASP A 149 -1.99 -4.00 19.05
C ASP A 149 -0.55 -4.53 19.09
N PHE A 150 -0.02 -4.97 17.95
CA PHE A 150 1.39 -5.37 17.84
C PHE A 150 2.35 -4.22 18.13
N ALA A 151 2.07 -3.01 17.62
CA ALA A 151 2.90 -1.82 17.78
C ALA A 151 2.69 -1.13 19.15
N ARG A 152 2.62 -1.90 20.23
CA ARG A 152 2.47 -1.37 21.60
C ARG A 152 3.63 -0.44 21.97
N THR A 153 3.35 0.56 22.81
CA THR A 153 4.24 1.72 23.08
C THR A 153 5.45 1.43 23.96
N ASP A 154 5.71 0.18 24.33
CA ASP A 154 6.75 -0.21 25.28
C ASP A 154 8.03 -0.80 24.64
N ARG A 155 8.17 -0.72 23.31
CA ARG A 155 9.30 -1.33 22.58
C ARG A 155 10.53 -0.43 22.40
N CYS A 156 10.42 0.85 22.73
CA CYS A 156 11.51 1.78 22.81
C CYS A 156 11.98 1.94 24.26
#